data_ef336f8b16f78430c8f2ba5c0a64f0f5
#
_entry.id   ef336f8b16f78430c8f2ba5c0a64f0f5
#
_cell.length_a   1.000
_cell.length_b   1.000
_cell.length_c   1.000
_cell.angle_alpha   90.00
_cell.angle_beta   90.00
_cell.angle_gamma   90.00
#
_symmetry.space_group_name_H-M   'P 1'
#
loop_
_entity.id
_entity.type
_entity.pdbx_description
1 polymer ?
#
loop_
_entity_poly.entity_id
_entity_poly.type
_entity_poly.pdbx_seq_one_letter_code
_entity_poly.pdbx_strand_id
1 'polypeptide(L)'
;MKKTLEFPKTIRFLNEDEIPNNPSILKRWEESKTANIVQGYTFKLKENNSEHESIGFDFFAEINIDNSNLWNLIVALSKTLPEVAAVLFGHIDFDLNYGNYEEKDSILKFINQYKKELTQDAFINFGLIYNDDESLVEIFIDESKYIKYWGVDEELFREIMNDFKLEEIENLEFIDEYPKVREALTRFDENAIDSNLLIEKLSEKYL
;
A
#
# COMPACT_ATOMS: atom_id res chain seq x y z
N MET A 1 15.05 -16.38 -15.42
CA MET A 1 15.11 -15.75 -14.09
C MET A 1 13.73 -15.19 -13.82
N LYS A 2 13.08 -15.56 -12.71
CA LYS A 2 11.89 -14.83 -12.25
C LYS A 2 12.31 -13.38 -11.98
N LYS A 3 11.53 -12.42 -12.46
CA LYS A 3 11.80 -11.01 -12.20
C LYS A 3 11.48 -10.74 -10.72
N THR A 4 12.47 -10.34 -9.94
CA THR A 4 12.28 -9.89 -8.56
C THR A 4 11.45 -8.61 -8.57
N LEU A 5 10.58 -8.42 -7.58
CA LEU A 5 9.78 -7.21 -7.43
C LEU A 5 10.68 -5.96 -7.36
N GLU A 6 10.28 -4.92 -8.06
CA GLU A 6 10.92 -3.60 -7.96
C GLU A 6 10.40 -2.88 -6.70
N PHE A 7 11.26 -2.71 -5.71
CA PHE A 7 10.97 -1.94 -4.50
C PHE A 7 11.16 -0.43 -4.71
N PRO A 8 10.54 0.42 -3.88
CA PRO A 8 10.90 1.83 -3.81
C PRO A 8 12.36 1.99 -3.34
N LYS A 9 13.01 3.06 -3.76
CA LYS A 9 14.42 3.33 -3.41
C LYS A 9 14.67 3.44 -1.91
N THR A 10 13.63 3.71 -1.14
CA THR A 10 13.66 3.92 0.30
C THR A 10 13.55 2.63 1.12
N ILE A 11 13.37 1.49 0.46
CA ILE A 11 13.21 0.18 1.12
C ILE A 11 14.21 -0.82 0.54
N ARG A 12 14.92 -1.51 1.42
CA ARG A 12 15.81 -2.61 1.08
C ARG A 12 15.94 -3.61 2.22
N PHE A 13 16.40 -4.80 1.92
CA PHE A 13 16.83 -5.75 2.93
C PHE A 13 18.05 -5.23 3.71
N LEU A 14 18.24 -5.72 4.93
CA LEU A 14 19.44 -5.45 5.71
C LEU A 14 20.69 -6.04 5.05
N ASN A 15 21.79 -5.31 5.10
CA ASN A 15 23.11 -5.89 4.88
C ASN A 15 23.56 -6.70 6.12
N GLU A 16 24.56 -7.56 5.97
CA GLU A 16 25.03 -8.44 7.04
C GLU A 16 25.53 -7.67 8.29
N ASP A 17 26.16 -6.53 8.08
CA ASP A 17 26.70 -5.65 9.14
C ASP A 17 25.62 -4.81 9.86
N GLU A 18 24.41 -4.78 9.33
CA GLU A 18 23.27 -4.06 9.91
C GLU A 18 22.40 -4.97 10.80
N ILE A 19 22.68 -6.27 10.87
CA ILE A 19 21.84 -7.22 11.58
C ILE A 19 21.97 -7.02 13.08
N PRO A 20 20.88 -6.74 13.80
CA PRO A 20 20.92 -6.67 15.25
C PRO A 20 21.30 -8.02 15.86
N ASN A 21 21.96 -8.01 17.02
CA ASN A 21 22.25 -9.22 17.77
C ASN A 21 20.97 -9.83 18.40
N ASN A 22 20.08 -10.31 17.54
CA ASN A 22 18.79 -10.91 17.89
C ASN A 22 18.57 -12.17 17.04
N PRO A 23 18.48 -13.37 17.67
CA PRO A 23 18.34 -14.65 16.94
C PRO A 23 17.11 -14.70 16.00
N SER A 24 15.98 -14.09 16.39
CA SER A 24 14.78 -14.08 15.56
C SER A 24 14.96 -13.22 14.32
N ILE A 25 15.61 -12.07 14.46
CA ILE A 25 15.91 -11.19 13.31
C ILE A 25 16.92 -11.84 12.38
N LEU A 26 17.97 -12.48 12.94
CA LEU A 26 18.96 -13.21 12.16
C LEU A 26 18.30 -14.34 11.35
N LYS A 27 17.41 -15.12 11.96
CA LYS A 27 16.68 -16.18 11.27
C LYS A 27 15.87 -15.62 10.09
N ARG A 28 15.07 -14.57 10.31
CA ARG A 28 14.26 -13.94 9.25
C ARG A 28 15.10 -13.30 8.16
N TRP A 29 16.28 -12.76 8.52
CA TRP A 29 17.23 -12.26 7.53
C TRP A 29 17.82 -13.38 6.67
N GLU A 30 18.17 -14.54 7.26
CA GLU A 30 18.62 -15.69 6.48
C GLU A 30 17.51 -16.17 5.52
N GLU A 31 16.25 -16.22 5.97
CA GLU A 31 15.10 -16.56 5.13
C GLU A 31 14.93 -15.55 3.97
N SER A 32 15.21 -14.27 4.20
CA SER A 32 15.09 -13.23 3.16
C SER A 32 16.01 -13.46 1.95
N LYS A 33 17.14 -14.17 2.12
CA LYS A 33 18.06 -14.49 1.02
C LYS A 33 17.45 -15.41 -0.04
N THR A 34 16.41 -16.14 0.31
CA THR A 34 15.69 -17.05 -0.58
C THR A 34 14.24 -16.61 -0.83
N ALA A 35 13.85 -15.47 -0.29
CA ALA A 35 12.52 -14.91 -0.46
C ALA A 35 12.15 -14.76 -1.95
N ASN A 36 10.92 -15.15 -2.28
CA ASN A 36 10.41 -15.07 -3.64
C ASN A 36 9.34 -13.97 -3.75
N ILE A 37 9.75 -12.73 -3.45
CA ILE A 37 8.84 -11.57 -3.54
C ILE A 37 8.70 -11.19 -5.01
N VAL A 38 7.50 -11.38 -5.53
CA VAL A 38 7.17 -11.18 -6.95
C VAL A 38 5.87 -10.39 -7.08
N GLN A 39 5.58 -9.90 -8.29
CA GLN A 39 4.28 -9.32 -8.61
C GLN A 39 3.18 -10.38 -8.55
N GLY A 40 2.03 -10.00 -8.03
CA GLY A 40 0.84 -10.85 -7.89
C GLY A 40 -0.03 -10.35 -6.75
N TYR A 41 -1.07 -11.10 -6.42
CA TYR A 41 -1.95 -10.75 -5.33
C TYR A 41 -2.45 -11.99 -4.57
N THR A 42 -2.79 -11.81 -3.30
CA THR A 42 -3.60 -12.76 -2.53
C THR A 42 -5.05 -12.35 -2.60
N PHE A 43 -5.96 -13.31 -2.45
CA PHE A 43 -7.40 -13.05 -2.43
C PHE A 43 -8.07 -13.90 -1.36
N LYS A 44 -8.86 -13.26 -0.50
CA LYS A 44 -9.58 -13.93 0.58
C LYS A 44 -11.00 -13.39 0.67
N LEU A 45 -11.97 -14.26 0.50
CA LEU A 45 -13.37 -13.93 0.80
C LEU A 45 -13.54 -13.67 2.30
N LYS A 46 -14.40 -12.73 2.63
CA LYS A 46 -14.80 -12.47 4.02
C LYS A 46 -15.49 -13.70 4.60
N GLU A 47 -15.05 -14.11 5.78
CA GLU A 47 -15.70 -15.22 6.49
C GLU A 47 -16.97 -14.75 7.20
N ASN A 48 -18.08 -15.45 7.00
CA ASN A 48 -19.41 -15.11 7.55
C ASN A 48 -19.51 -15.18 9.10
N ASN A 49 -18.47 -15.63 9.79
CA ASN A 49 -18.41 -15.74 11.25
C ASN A 49 -17.29 -14.89 11.88
N SER A 50 -16.76 -13.92 11.15
CA SER A 50 -15.69 -13.06 11.63
C SER A 50 -16.20 -11.97 12.59
N GLU A 51 -15.33 -11.49 13.48
CA GLU A 51 -15.60 -10.31 14.32
C GLU A 51 -15.90 -9.04 13.48
N HIS A 52 -15.67 -9.11 12.17
CA HIS A 52 -15.90 -8.07 11.17
C HIS A 52 -17.22 -8.23 10.39
N GLU A 53 -18.16 -9.05 10.86
CA GLU A 53 -19.43 -9.32 10.17
C GLU A 53 -20.24 -8.04 9.87
N SER A 54 -20.08 -7.01 10.72
CA SER A 54 -20.73 -5.70 10.56
C SER A 54 -20.05 -4.75 9.55
N ILE A 55 -18.85 -5.10 9.03
CA ILE A 55 -18.12 -4.23 8.09
C ILE A 55 -18.48 -4.66 6.66
N GLY A 56 -18.88 -3.72 5.84
CA GLY A 56 -19.49 -3.95 4.51
C GLY A 56 -18.50 -4.26 3.38
N PHE A 57 -17.46 -5.09 3.58
CA PHE A 57 -16.65 -5.61 2.47
C PHE A 57 -16.92 -7.10 2.23
N ASP A 58 -16.70 -7.58 1.02
CA ASP A 58 -16.92 -8.98 0.63
C ASP A 58 -15.61 -9.77 0.53
N PHE A 59 -14.51 -9.11 0.22
CA PHE A 59 -13.20 -9.73 0.11
C PHE A 59 -12.05 -8.78 0.48
N PHE A 60 -10.92 -9.38 0.81
CA PHE A 60 -9.65 -8.72 1.09
C PHE A 60 -8.57 -9.25 0.15
N ALA A 61 -7.71 -8.37 -0.34
CA ALA A 61 -6.57 -8.71 -1.17
C ALA A 61 -5.33 -7.94 -0.74
N GLU A 62 -4.15 -8.59 -0.85
CA GLU A 62 -2.86 -7.94 -0.73
C GLU A 62 -2.13 -8.04 -2.05
N ILE A 63 -1.57 -6.94 -2.55
CA ILE A 63 -1.10 -6.86 -3.93
C ILE A 63 0.33 -6.33 -3.97
N ASN A 64 1.23 -7.16 -4.50
CA ASN A 64 2.57 -6.76 -4.89
C ASN A 64 2.61 -6.32 -6.35
N ILE A 65 3.12 -5.14 -6.61
CA ILE A 65 3.36 -4.63 -7.96
C ILE A 65 4.71 -3.90 -8.00
N ASP A 66 5.41 -3.95 -9.14
CA ASP A 66 6.62 -3.14 -9.34
C ASP A 66 6.33 -1.68 -8.99
N ASN A 67 7.18 -1.08 -8.17
CA ASN A 67 6.95 0.27 -7.63
C ASN A 67 6.73 1.32 -8.73
N SER A 68 7.37 1.17 -9.88
CA SER A 68 7.15 2.01 -11.06
C SER A 68 5.71 1.97 -11.61
N ASN A 69 4.93 0.94 -11.30
CA ASN A 69 3.53 0.77 -11.69
C ASN A 69 2.52 1.01 -10.56
N LEU A 70 2.99 1.17 -9.31
CA LEU A 70 2.13 1.30 -8.14
C LEU A 70 1.08 2.39 -8.29
N TRP A 71 1.47 3.60 -8.72
CA TRP A 71 0.53 4.71 -8.92
C TRP A 71 -0.55 4.39 -9.96
N ASN A 72 -0.18 3.75 -11.05
CA ASN A 72 -1.12 3.40 -12.11
C ASN A 72 -2.17 2.39 -11.62
N LEU A 73 -1.75 1.44 -10.77
CA LEU A 73 -2.66 0.47 -10.16
C LEU A 73 -3.60 1.14 -9.16
N ILE A 74 -3.11 2.09 -8.33
CA ILE A 74 -3.96 2.86 -7.40
C ILE A 74 -5.05 3.61 -8.18
N VAL A 75 -4.69 4.28 -9.28
CA VAL A 75 -5.65 4.98 -10.15
C VAL A 75 -6.64 4.00 -10.80
N ALA A 76 -6.19 2.81 -11.19
CA ALA A 76 -7.10 1.80 -11.73
C ALA A 76 -8.07 1.27 -10.67
N LEU A 77 -7.57 0.93 -9.47
CA LEU A 77 -8.39 0.47 -8.35
C LEU A 77 -9.37 1.54 -7.87
N SER A 78 -9.04 2.83 -7.99
CA SER A 78 -9.99 3.90 -7.61
C SER A 78 -11.31 3.86 -8.41
N LYS A 79 -11.38 3.14 -9.54
CA LYS A 79 -12.64 2.92 -10.27
C LYS A 79 -13.65 2.09 -9.48
N THR A 80 -13.20 1.30 -8.51
CA THR A 80 -14.10 0.52 -7.63
C THR A 80 -14.73 1.38 -6.53
N LEU A 81 -14.19 2.58 -6.28
CA LEU A 81 -14.77 3.57 -5.37
C LEU A 81 -15.92 4.32 -6.05
N PRO A 82 -16.95 4.75 -5.31
CA PRO A 82 -17.98 5.64 -5.84
C PRO A 82 -17.43 7.03 -6.20
N GLU A 83 -18.31 7.95 -6.60
CA GLU A 83 -17.96 9.33 -7.00
C GLU A 83 -17.27 10.12 -5.87
N VAL A 84 -17.52 9.75 -4.61
CA VAL A 84 -16.94 10.38 -3.43
C VAL A 84 -16.09 9.38 -2.66
N ALA A 85 -15.01 9.89 -2.05
CA ALA A 85 -14.13 9.11 -1.18
C ALA A 85 -13.48 10.01 -0.13
N ALA A 86 -12.85 9.41 0.87
CA ALA A 86 -11.97 10.11 1.80
C ALA A 86 -10.51 9.67 1.58
N VAL A 87 -9.57 10.56 1.88
CA VAL A 87 -8.14 10.23 1.89
C VAL A 87 -7.75 9.72 3.27
N LEU A 88 -7.03 8.61 3.30
CA LEU A 88 -6.30 8.14 4.48
C LEU A 88 -4.84 8.58 4.31
N PHE A 89 -4.23 9.09 5.36
CA PHE A 89 -2.81 9.44 5.32
C PHE A 89 -2.21 9.53 6.72
N GLY A 90 -0.92 9.26 6.83
CA GLY A 90 -0.22 9.37 8.10
C GLY A 90 1.27 9.08 7.96
N HIS A 91 2.06 9.56 8.92
CA HIS A 91 3.42 9.13 9.10
C HIS A 91 3.45 7.83 9.89
N ILE A 92 4.40 6.94 9.61
CA ILE A 92 4.48 5.60 10.23
C ILE A 92 4.57 5.62 11.76
N ASP A 93 5.04 6.72 12.33
CA ASP A 93 5.20 6.88 13.79
C ASP A 93 3.92 7.41 14.48
N PHE A 94 2.86 7.72 13.74
CA PHE A 94 1.63 8.33 14.24
C PHE A 94 0.39 7.60 13.72
N ASP A 95 -0.75 7.86 14.36
CA ASP A 95 -2.04 7.37 13.91
C ASP A 95 -2.40 7.91 12.53
N LEU A 96 -3.21 7.14 11.79
CA LEU A 96 -3.74 7.56 10.50
C LEU A 96 -4.79 8.66 10.67
N ASN A 97 -4.73 9.66 9.80
CA ASN A 97 -5.76 10.64 9.63
C ASN A 97 -6.78 10.17 8.58
N TYR A 98 -8.04 10.43 8.83
CA TYR A 98 -9.16 10.19 7.92
C TYR A 98 -9.70 11.54 7.48
N GLY A 99 -9.51 11.86 6.21
CA GLY A 99 -9.98 13.12 5.62
C GLY A 99 -11.50 13.16 5.47
N ASN A 100 -12.01 14.34 5.19
CA ASN A 100 -13.42 14.51 4.81
C ASN A 100 -13.70 13.86 3.45
N TYR A 101 -14.96 13.43 3.23
CA TYR A 101 -15.40 12.96 1.92
C TYR A 101 -15.41 14.10 0.91
N GLU A 102 -14.72 13.90 -0.20
CA GLU A 102 -14.67 14.82 -1.35
C GLU A 102 -14.92 14.06 -2.65
N GLU A 103 -15.11 14.76 -3.75
CA GLU A 103 -15.18 14.20 -5.09
C GLU A 103 -13.85 13.45 -5.39
N LYS A 104 -13.95 12.18 -5.74
CA LYS A 104 -12.81 11.29 -5.98
C LYS A 104 -11.80 11.83 -6.99
N ASP A 105 -12.29 12.35 -8.11
CA ASP A 105 -11.40 12.89 -9.16
C ASP A 105 -10.64 14.13 -8.70
N SER A 106 -11.26 14.96 -7.86
CA SER A 106 -10.60 16.11 -7.22
C SER A 106 -9.49 15.66 -6.26
N ILE A 107 -9.75 14.61 -5.48
CA ILE A 107 -8.74 13.97 -4.62
C ILE A 107 -7.57 13.47 -5.46
N LEU A 108 -7.84 12.62 -6.45
CA LEU A 108 -6.81 12.02 -7.31
C LEU A 108 -5.96 13.09 -8.00
N LYS A 109 -6.58 14.16 -8.49
CA LYS A 109 -5.87 15.29 -9.09
C LYS A 109 -4.93 16.00 -8.10
N PHE A 110 -5.35 16.16 -6.85
CA PHE A 110 -4.53 16.80 -5.83
C PHE A 110 -3.36 15.89 -5.41
N ILE A 111 -3.62 14.64 -5.02
CA ILE A 111 -2.59 13.73 -4.55
C ILE A 111 -1.61 13.30 -5.66
N ASN A 112 -2.02 13.36 -6.93
CA ASN A 112 -1.11 13.10 -8.06
C ASN A 112 0.09 14.07 -8.12
N GLN A 113 -0.02 15.26 -7.52
CA GLN A 113 1.10 16.20 -7.41
C GLN A 113 2.23 15.66 -6.52
N TYR A 114 1.88 14.75 -5.60
CA TYR A 114 2.77 14.12 -4.62
C TYR A 114 2.96 12.62 -4.88
N LYS A 115 2.62 12.16 -6.09
CA LYS A 115 2.67 10.71 -6.42
C LYS A 115 4.02 10.07 -6.12
N LYS A 116 5.11 10.82 -6.28
CA LYS A 116 6.46 10.35 -6.05
C LYS A 116 6.68 10.06 -4.56
N GLU A 117 6.36 11.02 -3.71
CA GLU A 117 6.45 10.87 -2.26
C GLU A 117 5.54 9.76 -1.77
N LEU A 118 4.29 9.74 -2.21
CA LEU A 118 3.30 8.73 -1.81
C LEU A 118 3.71 7.31 -2.19
N THR A 119 4.36 7.12 -3.35
CA THR A 119 4.77 5.79 -3.81
C THR A 119 6.19 5.39 -3.43
N GLN A 120 7.06 6.36 -3.10
CA GLN A 120 8.47 6.08 -2.83
C GLN A 120 8.87 6.26 -1.37
N ASP A 121 8.20 7.13 -0.59
CA ASP A 121 8.63 7.42 0.77
C ASP A 121 8.08 6.36 1.75
N ALA A 122 9.00 5.59 2.34
CA ALA A 122 8.69 4.53 3.30
C ALA A 122 8.22 5.06 4.69
N PHE A 123 8.15 6.38 4.89
CA PHE A 123 7.60 6.97 6.12
C PHE A 123 6.14 7.42 5.97
N ILE A 124 5.55 7.28 4.79
CA ILE A 124 4.19 7.73 4.50
C ILE A 124 3.28 6.53 4.25
N ASN A 125 2.20 6.45 5.03
CA ASN A 125 1.04 5.62 4.75
C ASN A 125 -0.02 6.48 4.07
N PHE A 126 -0.72 5.95 3.07
CA PHE A 126 -1.83 6.66 2.46
C PHE A 126 -2.83 5.71 1.81
N GLY A 127 -4.00 6.23 1.50
CA GLY A 127 -5.03 5.43 0.84
C GLY A 127 -6.26 6.25 0.47
N LEU A 128 -7.21 5.56 -0.12
CA LEU A 128 -8.56 6.06 -0.41
C LEU A 128 -9.57 5.12 0.21
N ILE A 129 -10.60 5.66 0.84
CA ILE A 129 -11.65 4.88 1.47
C ILE A 129 -13.03 5.45 1.13
N TYR A 130 -13.97 4.55 0.93
CA TYR A 130 -15.40 4.81 1.05
C TYR A 130 -15.99 3.80 2.04
N ASN A 131 -16.74 4.29 3.02
CA ASN A 131 -17.40 3.45 4.01
C ASN A 131 -18.77 4.07 4.35
N ASP A 132 -19.83 3.27 4.22
CA ASP A 132 -21.16 3.58 4.69
C ASP A 132 -21.76 2.40 5.47
N ASP A 133 -23.06 2.42 5.73
CA ASP A 133 -23.75 1.37 6.50
C ASP A 133 -23.79 0.01 5.74
N GLU A 134 -23.59 0.00 4.42
CA GLU A 134 -23.75 -1.16 3.56
C GLU A 134 -22.43 -1.66 2.95
N SER A 135 -21.47 -0.75 2.71
CA SER A 135 -20.27 -1.08 1.95
C SER A 135 -19.00 -0.40 2.48
N LEU A 136 -17.89 -1.15 2.41
CA LEU A 136 -16.53 -0.66 2.60
C LEU A 136 -15.69 -0.98 1.37
N VAL A 137 -15.13 0.05 0.76
CA VAL A 137 -14.06 -0.10 -0.23
C VAL A 137 -12.86 0.72 0.24
N GLU A 138 -11.72 0.06 0.41
CA GLU A 138 -10.48 0.71 0.84
C GLU A 138 -9.29 0.26 -0.01
N ILE A 139 -8.49 1.22 -0.44
CA ILE A 139 -7.22 1.05 -1.12
C ILE A 139 -6.16 1.64 -0.20
N PHE A 140 -5.43 0.81 0.54
CA PHE A 140 -4.43 1.26 1.50
C PHE A 140 -3.02 0.87 1.08
N ILE A 141 -2.12 1.83 1.10
CA ILE A 141 -0.70 1.66 0.79
C ILE A 141 0.09 1.97 2.06
N ASP A 142 0.66 0.93 2.65
CA ASP A 142 1.48 1.06 3.85
C ASP A 142 2.91 1.54 3.54
N GLU A 143 3.72 1.59 4.58
CA GLU A 143 5.12 1.98 4.46
C GLU A 143 5.95 1.02 3.60
N SER A 144 5.51 -0.22 3.42
CA SER A 144 6.19 -1.22 2.59
C SER A 144 5.86 -1.12 1.10
N LYS A 145 4.93 -0.22 0.74
CA LYS A 145 4.53 0.13 -0.63
C LYS A 145 3.97 -1.04 -1.44
N TYR A 146 3.24 -1.95 -0.78
CA TYR A 146 2.28 -2.83 -1.42
C TYR A 146 0.85 -2.38 -1.08
N ILE A 147 -0.15 -2.88 -1.80
CA ILE A 147 -1.54 -2.47 -1.61
C ILE A 147 -2.27 -3.49 -0.75
N LYS A 148 -2.98 -3.02 0.28
CA LYS A 148 -4.04 -3.73 0.99
C LYS A 148 -5.36 -3.21 0.46
N TYR A 149 -6.23 -4.12 0.03
CA TYR A 149 -7.49 -3.76 -0.62
C TYR A 149 -8.65 -4.50 0.03
N TRP A 150 -9.67 -3.76 0.41
CA TRP A 150 -10.96 -4.28 0.83
C TRP A 150 -12.01 -3.84 -0.20
N GLY A 151 -12.85 -4.75 -0.66
CA GLY A 151 -13.79 -4.43 -1.72
C GLY A 151 -15.05 -5.27 -1.73
N VAL A 152 -16.01 -4.85 -2.58
CA VAL A 152 -17.31 -5.50 -2.78
C VAL A 152 -17.50 -5.98 -4.23
N ASP A 153 -16.81 -5.40 -5.20
CA ASP A 153 -16.89 -5.76 -6.62
C ASP A 153 -15.70 -6.64 -7.04
N GLU A 154 -15.86 -7.96 -6.86
CA GLU A 154 -14.84 -8.94 -7.23
C GLU A 154 -14.59 -8.97 -8.74
N GLU A 155 -15.62 -8.81 -9.58
CA GLU A 155 -15.49 -8.89 -11.03
C GLU A 155 -14.60 -7.76 -11.55
N LEU A 156 -14.90 -6.51 -11.19
CA LEU A 156 -14.10 -5.35 -11.57
C LEU A 156 -12.68 -5.42 -10.98
N PHE A 157 -12.52 -5.89 -9.73
CA PHE A 157 -11.20 -6.09 -9.13
C PHE A 157 -10.35 -7.07 -9.97
N ARG A 158 -10.91 -8.23 -10.32
CA ARG A 158 -10.19 -9.25 -11.12
C ARG A 158 -9.88 -8.77 -12.54
N GLU A 159 -10.78 -7.99 -13.15
CA GLU A 159 -10.52 -7.34 -14.44
C GLU A 159 -9.30 -6.42 -14.36
N ILE A 160 -9.23 -5.58 -13.31
CA ILE A 160 -8.07 -4.70 -13.08
C ILE A 160 -6.78 -5.52 -12.87
N MET A 161 -6.82 -6.58 -12.08
CA MET A 161 -5.64 -7.43 -11.88
C MET A 161 -5.16 -8.04 -13.20
N ASN A 162 -6.07 -8.51 -14.05
CA ASN A 162 -5.75 -9.04 -15.38
C ASN A 162 -5.13 -7.98 -16.30
N ASP A 163 -5.63 -6.74 -16.29
CA ASP A 163 -5.07 -5.64 -17.08
C ASP A 163 -3.62 -5.35 -16.73
N PHE A 164 -3.28 -5.48 -15.44
CA PHE A 164 -1.92 -5.33 -14.93
C PHE A 164 -1.09 -6.63 -15.01
N LYS A 165 -1.68 -7.74 -15.52
CA LYS A 165 -1.03 -9.07 -15.63
C LYS A 165 -0.54 -9.59 -14.28
N LEU A 166 -1.31 -9.33 -13.24
CA LEU A 166 -1.09 -9.86 -11.91
C LEU A 166 -1.84 -11.18 -11.75
N GLU A 167 -1.16 -12.20 -11.25
CA GLU A 167 -1.74 -13.51 -10.98
C GLU A 167 -2.08 -13.65 -9.50
N GLU A 168 -3.12 -14.40 -9.18
CA GLU A 168 -3.43 -14.80 -7.81
C GLU A 168 -2.41 -15.83 -7.34
N ILE A 169 -1.79 -15.58 -6.18
CA ILE A 169 -0.75 -16.42 -5.59
C ILE A 169 -1.09 -16.66 -4.11
N GLU A 170 -1.45 -17.90 -3.77
CA GLU A 170 -1.90 -18.26 -2.41
C GLU A 170 -0.88 -17.94 -1.32
N ASN A 171 0.40 -18.19 -1.59
CA ASN A 171 1.51 -17.99 -0.64
C ASN A 171 2.44 -16.88 -1.16
N LEU A 172 1.88 -15.73 -1.53
CA LEU A 172 2.65 -14.58 -1.95
C LEU A 172 3.41 -14.01 -0.75
N GLU A 173 4.71 -13.80 -0.93
CA GLU A 173 5.58 -13.23 0.11
C GLU A 173 5.68 -11.71 -0.04
N PHE A 174 5.69 -11.01 1.10
CA PHE A 174 5.78 -9.55 1.17
C PHE A 174 7.06 -9.11 1.87
N ILE A 175 7.57 -7.92 1.53
CA ILE A 175 8.82 -7.40 2.11
C ILE A 175 8.73 -7.17 3.62
N ASP A 176 7.55 -6.91 4.17
CA ASP A 176 7.34 -6.69 5.60
C ASP A 176 7.41 -7.97 6.44
N GLU A 177 7.38 -9.13 5.81
CA GLU A 177 7.68 -10.40 6.48
C GLU A 177 9.17 -10.51 6.88
N TYR A 178 10.03 -9.66 6.36
CA TYR A 178 11.47 -9.73 6.52
C TYR A 178 12.05 -8.46 7.16
N PRO A 179 13.20 -8.57 7.84
CA PRO A 179 13.90 -7.40 8.33
C PRO A 179 14.34 -6.50 7.18
N LYS A 180 13.93 -5.24 7.23
CA LYS A 180 14.17 -4.25 6.17
C LYS A 180 14.70 -2.93 6.74
N VAL A 181 15.41 -2.20 5.91
CA VAL A 181 15.80 -0.80 6.16
C VAL A 181 14.81 0.11 5.46
N ARG A 182 14.39 1.15 6.15
CA ARG A 182 13.63 2.27 5.60
C ARG A 182 14.47 3.52 5.67
N GLU A 183 14.48 4.28 4.59
CA GLU A 183 15.23 5.52 4.48
C GLU A 183 14.31 6.63 3.94
N ALA A 184 14.53 7.87 4.39
CA ALA A 184 13.75 9.01 3.92
C ALA A 184 14.01 9.24 2.41
N LEU A 185 12.97 9.57 1.66
CA LEU A 185 13.09 9.85 0.23
C LEU A 185 14.04 11.03 -0.06
N THR A 186 14.09 12.00 0.83
CA THR A 186 15.00 13.16 0.75
C THR A 186 16.49 12.78 0.71
N ARG A 187 16.86 11.56 1.13
CA ARG A 187 18.25 11.04 0.98
C ARG A 187 18.59 10.67 -0.47
N PHE A 188 17.59 10.36 -1.28
CA PHE A 188 17.74 9.90 -2.66
C PHE A 188 17.37 10.98 -3.68
N ASP A 189 16.64 12.01 -3.23
CA ASP A 189 16.17 13.09 -4.07
C ASP A 189 16.00 14.37 -3.25
N GLU A 190 16.89 15.33 -3.48
CA GLU A 190 16.91 16.65 -2.80
C GLU A 190 15.65 17.51 -3.09
N ASN A 191 14.91 17.19 -4.17
CA ASN A 191 13.68 17.88 -4.53
C ASN A 191 12.42 17.22 -3.94
N ALA A 192 12.55 16.08 -3.24
CA ALA A 192 11.43 15.46 -2.58
C ALA A 192 10.98 16.28 -1.37
N ILE A 193 9.69 16.33 -1.14
CA ILE A 193 9.13 16.95 0.06
C ILE A 193 9.38 16.00 1.24
N ASP A 194 9.78 16.57 2.38
CA ASP A 194 9.88 15.84 3.63
C ASP A 194 8.54 15.22 4.03
N SER A 195 8.56 13.99 4.57
CA SER A 195 7.35 13.22 4.89
C SER A 195 6.42 13.96 5.87
N ASN A 196 6.95 14.60 6.92
CA ASN A 196 6.13 15.36 7.86
C ASN A 196 5.50 16.58 7.21
N LEU A 197 6.26 17.30 6.38
CA LEU A 197 5.73 18.43 5.61
C LEU A 197 4.62 18.01 4.62
N LEU A 198 4.71 16.82 4.04
CA LEU A 198 3.64 16.31 3.19
C LEU A 198 2.39 15.99 4.02
N ILE A 199 2.55 15.33 5.18
CA ILE A 199 1.44 15.06 6.08
C ILE A 199 0.74 16.35 6.54
N GLU A 200 1.50 17.41 6.87
CA GLU A 200 0.93 18.74 7.19
C GLU A 200 0.08 19.28 6.04
N LYS A 201 0.60 19.24 4.79
CA LYS A 201 -0.15 19.70 3.60
C LYS A 201 -1.43 18.90 3.33
N LEU A 202 -1.39 17.59 3.55
CA LEU A 202 -2.58 16.75 3.42
C LEU A 202 -3.58 17.06 4.53
N SER A 203 -3.11 17.32 5.76
CA SER A 203 -3.96 17.72 6.89
C SER A 203 -4.64 19.07 6.64
N GLU A 204 -3.90 20.05 6.17
CA GLU A 204 -4.46 21.37 5.81
C GLU A 204 -5.54 21.28 4.71
N LYS A 205 -5.42 20.30 3.81
CA LYS A 205 -6.34 20.14 2.69
C LYS A 205 -7.57 19.30 3.05
N TYR A 206 -7.45 18.29 3.88
CA TYR A 206 -8.48 17.26 4.03
C TYR A 206 -9.12 17.17 5.43
N LEU A 207 -8.52 17.78 6.46
CA LEU A 207 -9.08 17.84 7.81
C LEU A 207 -9.71 19.20 8.09
#